data_0e2b0ad2bf6b9a7cbf339193b2445959
#
_entry.id   0e2b0ad2bf6b9a7cbf339193b2445959
#
_cell.length_a   1.000
_cell.length_b   1.000
_cell.length_c   1.000
_cell.angle_alpha   90.00
_cell.angle_beta   90.00
_cell.angle_gamma   90.00
#
_symmetry.space_group_name_H-M   'P 1'
#
loop_
_entity.id
_entity.type
_entity.pdbx_description
1 polymer ?
#
loop_
_entity_poly.entity_id
_entity_poly.type
_entity_poly.pdbx_seq_one_letter_code
_entity_poly.pdbx_strand_id
1 'polypeptide(L)'
;MLVRPRLASHLCGLVTTLWVLFLSSANDLFAQSANQAQLTREQAPSAFPPTVPATGAEAGNVAVAPGDADLGEQQILKRVEEYQPFTISAGVPFYWTSNVALTRSGEQSDFVVAPAVAAFYEPRITNTLYGLIDVREQLFYYDRFDNFDFGSFDVEVGLRYLVPQWHNLLLRIEYDYNRLTEKNSFAAFFQNHAFIIDAEIPFRFGRAQTLTLGADANISAAATESHQAPNINAISAQRSDYAVYLGYSAILTRSFFINAVGTLVVRQYYEGGRDDISEILALTANYRVNKYLTVSAVSTLAASQSNQSVFDYQVANVGGAVALQVKF
;
A
#
# COMPACT_ATOMS: atom_id res chain seq x y z
N MET A 1 62.95 -24.35 35.96
CA MET A 1 61.74 -23.72 36.44
C MET A 1 61.07 -23.08 35.26
N LEU A 2 60.12 -23.75 34.59
CA LEU A 2 59.54 -23.38 33.31
C LEU A 2 58.14 -22.75 33.58
N VAL A 3 58.00 -21.47 33.27
CA VAL A 3 56.74 -20.76 33.31
C VAL A 3 55.99 -20.98 31.98
N ARG A 4 54.84 -21.63 32.05
CA ARG A 4 53.95 -21.82 30.91
C ARG A 4 53.08 -20.59 30.70
N PRO A 5 52.85 -20.12 29.46
CA PRO A 5 51.93 -19.06 29.20
C PRO A 5 50.47 -19.53 29.17
N ARG A 6 49.63 -19.04 30.07
CA ARG A 6 48.16 -19.22 30.12
C ARG A 6 47.36 -18.24 29.27
N LEU A 7 47.99 -17.55 28.30
CA LEU A 7 47.33 -16.50 27.52
C LEU A 7 46.60 -16.96 26.23
N ALA A 8 46.85 -18.21 25.77
CA ALA A 8 46.29 -18.67 24.50
C ALA A 8 44.84 -19.17 24.55
N SER A 9 44.34 -19.55 25.75
CA SER A 9 42.99 -20.13 25.88
C SER A 9 41.88 -19.07 25.98
N HIS A 10 42.18 -17.85 26.41
CA HIS A 10 41.15 -16.79 26.50
C HIS A 10 40.93 -16.05 25.18
N LEU A 11 41.90 -15.99 24.27
CA LEU A 11 41.71 -15.38 22.95
C LEU A 11 40.84 -16.26 22.03
N CYS A 12 40.95 -17.59 22.13
CA CYS A 12 40.15 -18.50 21.31
C CYS A 12 38.68 -18.50 21.69
N GLY A 13 38.38 -18.34 22.99
CA GLY A 13 37.00 -18.23 23.51
C GLY A 13 36.31 -16.93 23.14
N LEU A 14 37.05 -15.81 23.05
CA LEU A 14 36.51 -14.52 22.69
C LEU A 14 36.20 -14.40 21.19
N VAL A 15 37.04 -14.98 20.34
CA VAL A 15 36.83 -15.03 18.88
C VAL A 15 35.63 -15.93 18.53
N THR A 16 35.48 -17.08 19.18
CA THR A 16 34.32 -17.96 18.94
C THR A 16 33.00 -17.37 19.44
N THR A 17 33.00 -16.66 20.59
CA THR A 17 31.79 -15.95 21.07
C THR A 17 31.42 -14.75 20.18
N LEU A 18 32.41 -14.04 19.66
CA LEU A 18 32.15 -12.94 18.70
C LEU A 18 31.57 -13.47 17.36
N TRP A 19 32.06 -14.62 16.87
CA TRP A 19 31.55 -15.25 15.65
C TRP A 19 30.11 -15.79 15.83
N VAL A 20 29.79 -16.36 16.99
CA VAL A 20 28.43 -16.85 17.29
C VAL A 20 27.45 -15.66 17.42
N LEU A 21 27.87 -14.54 18.00
CA LEU A 21 27.05 -13.32 18.06
C LEU A 21 26.88 -12.67 16.69
N PHE A 22 27.87 -12.74 15.78
CA PHE A 22 27.72 -12.24 14.41
C PHE A 22 26.84 -13.15 13.55
N LEU A 23 26.85 -14.47 13.77
CA LEU A 23 26.00 -15.39 13.03
C LEU A 23 24.52 -15.35 13.47
N SER A 24 24.26 -15.05 14.75
CA SER A 24 22.89 -14.88 15.23
C SER A 24 22.25 -13.59 14.73
N SER A 25 23.01 -12.51 14.60
CA SER A 25 22.48 -11.23 14.09
C SER A 25 22.23 -11.23 12.57
N ALA A 26 22.92 -12.06 11.80
CA ALA A 26 22.72 -12.16 10.36
C ALA A 26 21.44 -12.92 9.97
N ASN A 27 20.98 -13.85 10.83
CA ASN A 27 19.78 -14.64 10.55
C ASN A 27 18.48 -13.90 10.93
N ASP A 28 18.52 -13.02 11.94
CA ASP A 28 17.39 -12.15 12.29
C ASP A 28 17.11 -11.09 11.19
N LEU A 29 18.15 -10.66 10.45
CA LEU A 29 18.04 -9.71 9.35
C LEU A 29 17.24 -10.26 8.15
N PHE A 30 17.29 -11.56 7.85
CA PHE A 30 16.59 -12.13 6.69
C PHE A 30 15.10 -12.42 6.97
N ALA A 31 14.75 -12.89 8.15
CA ALA A 31 13.34 -13.07 8.52
C ALA A 31 12.61 -11.73 8.68
N GLN A 32 13.33 -10.69 9.09
CA GLN A 32 12.84 -9.34 9.19
C GLN A 32 12.64 -8.69 7.81
N SER A 33 13.33 -9.15 6.77
CA SER A 33 13.27 -8.53 5.44
C SER A 33 11.91 -8.68 4.75
N ALA A 34 11.27 -9.83 4.78
CA ALA A 34 9.96 -10.05 4.16
C ALA A 34 8.86 -9.22 4.86
N ASN A 35 8.80 -9.26 6.19
CA ASN A 35 7.87 -8.45 6.96
C ASN A 35 8.11 -6.95 6.78
N GLN A 36 9.37 -6.51 6.78
CA GLN A 36 9.73 -5.12 6.54
C GLN A 36 9.32 -4.66 5.14
N ALA A 37 9.60 -5.46 4.11
CA ALA A 37 9.24 -5.14 2.74
C ALA A 37 7.70 -5.03 2.57
N GLN A 38 6.93 -5.92 3.19
CA GLN A 38 5.47 -5.81 3.23
C GLN A 38 5.00 -4.53 3.90
N LEU A 39 5.51 -4.21 5.10
CA LEU A 39 5.15 -3.00 5.83
C LEU A 39 5.57 -1.73 5.08
N THR A 40 6.76 -1.74 4.46
CA THR A 40 7.23 -0.63 3.63
C THR A 40 6.30 -0.40 2.44
N ARG A 41 5.89 -1.46 1.74
CA ARG A 41 4.94 -1.39 0.62
C ARG A 41 3.61 -0.77 1.04
N GLU A 42 3.04 -1.19 2.18
CA GLU A 42 1.77 -0.68 2.69
C GLU A 42 1.82 0.80 3.11
N GLN A 43 2.99 1.25 3.59
CA GLN A 43 3.19 2.62 4.06
C GLN A 43 3.82 3.53 3.01
N ALA A 44 4.26 2.97 1.88
CA ALA A 44 4.82 3.76 0.79
C ALA A 44 3.76 4.71 0.22
N PRO A 45 4.15 5.93 -0.14
CA PRO A 45 3.29 6.81 -0.89
C PRO A 45 2.82 6.15 -2.19
N SER A 46 1.53 6.27 -2.48
CA SER A 46 0.95 5.67 -3.69
C SER A 46 1.62 6.21 -4.95
N ALA A 47 1.98 5.32 -5.87
CA ALA A 47 2.49 5.67 -7.19
C ALA A 47 1.41 6.30 -8.09
N PHE A 48 0.13 6.08 -7.78
CA PHE A 48 -0.99 6.51 -8.59
C PHE A 48 -1.90 7.45 -7.80
N PRO A 49 -2.45 8.50 -8.45
CA PRO A 49 -3.44 9.35 -7.79
C PRO A 49 -4.63 8.47 -7.40
N PRO A 50 -5.24 8.70 -6.22
CA PRO A 50 -6.43 7.97 -5.83
C PRO A 50 -7.49 8.16 -6.92
N THR A 51 -8.03 7.07 -7.40
CA THR A 51 -9.19 7.10 -8.28
C THR A 51 -10.32 7.69 -7.45
N VAL A 52 -10.74 8.90 -7.78
CA VAL A 52 -12.03 9.41 -7.30
C VAL A 52 -13.02 8.34 -7.75
N PRO A 53 -13.77 7.67 -6.86
CA PRO A 53 -14.70 6.65 -7.26
C PRO A 53 -15.53 7.24 -8.39
N ALA A 54 -15.52 6.59 -9.56
CA ALA A 54 -16.40 6.99 -10.66
C ALA A 54 -17.80 6.76 -10.11
N THR A 55 -18.38 7.84 -9.60
CA THR A 55 -19.66 7.78 -8.98
C THR A 55 -20.64 7.40 -10.05
N GLY A 56 -21.17 6.17 -9.98
CA GLY A 56 -22.25 5.69 -10.81
C GLY A 56 -23.53 6.53 -10.76
N ALA A 57 -23.43 7.75 -10.24
CA ALA A 57 -24.49 8.74 -10.13
C ALA A 57 -24.55 9.71 -11.32
N GLU A 58 -23.69 9.60 -12.32
CA GLU A 58 -23.83 10.40 -13.55
C GLU A 58 -24.78 9.76 -14.59
N ALA A 59 -25.35 8.61 -14.30
CA ALA A 59 -26.46 8.09 -15.05
C ALA A 59 -27.74 8.84 -14.67
N GLY A 60 -27.92 10.04 -15.26
CA GLY A 60 -29.22 10.64 -15.46
C GLY A 60 -29.90 11.31 -14.27
N ASN A 61 -29.54 12.54 -13.99
CA ASN A 61 -30.50 13.61 -13.72
C ASN A 61 -29.82 14.93 -14.03
N VAL A 62 -30.08 15.44 -15.23
CA VAL A 62 -29.82 16.84 -15.55
C VAL A 62 -30.75 17.63 -14.65
N ALA A 63 -30.24 18.29 -13.61
CA ALA A 63 -30.97 19.34 -12.94
C ALA A 63 -31.12 20.47 -13.97
N VAL A 64 -32.31 20.59 -14.51
CA VAL A 64 -32.72 21.73 -15.30
C VAL A 64 -32.64 22.95 -14.36
N ALA A 65 -31.78 23.91 -14.67
CA ALA A 65 -31.72 25.16 -13.91
C ALA A 65 -33.09 25.87 -14.02
N PRO A 66 -33.67 26.37 -12.91
CA PRO A 66 -34.87 27.15 -12.98
C PRO A 66 -34.58 28.43 -13.77
N GLY A 67 -35.13 28.56 -14.96
CA GLY A 67 -34.96 29.74 -15.84
C GLY A 67 -34.64 29.43 -17.30
N ASP A 68 -34.33 28.18 -17.65
CA ASP A 68 -33.93 27.78 -19.01
C ASP A 68 -35.14 27.49 -19.96
N ALA A 69 -36.36 27.70 -19.50
CA ALA A 69 -37.55 27.39 -20.30
C ALA A 69 -37.75 28.33 -21.53
N ASP A 70 -36.99 29.40 -21.65
CA ASP A 70 -37.16 30.41 -22.67
C ASP A 70 -36.18 30.32 -23.86
N LEU A 71 -35.28 29.35 -23.87
CA LEU A 71 -34.24 29.20 -24.90
C LEU A 71 -34.49 28.05 -25.90
N GLY A 72 -35.69 27.45 -25.90
CA GLY A 72 -36.03 26.33 -26.77
C GLY A 72 -35.27 25.05 -26.33
N GLU A 73 -35.72 23.88 -26.81
CA GLU A 73 -35.04 22.59 -26.57
C GLU A 73 -33.60 22.60 -27.16
N GLN A 74 -32.67 23.18 -26.44
CA GLN A 74 -31.27 22.93 -26.69
C GLN A 74 -31.01 21.51 -26.19
N GLN A 75 -30.87 20.56 -27.10
CA GLN A 75 -30.23 19.28 -26.81
C GLN A 75 -28.80 19.62 -26.37
N ILE A 76 -28.60 19.82 -25.08
CA ILE A 76 -27.28 19.75 -24.49
C ILE A 76 -26.82 18.34 -24.79
N LEU A 77 -25.93 18.21 -25.78
CA LEU A 77 -25.22 16.95 -26.05
C LEU A 77 -24.45 16.65 -24.75
N LYS A 78 -25.12 15.93 -23.85
CA LYS A 78 -24.50 15.39 -22.65
C LYS A 78 -23.36 14.55 -23.20
N ARG A 79 -22.13 14.97 -22.97
CA ARG A 79 -20.97 14.17 -23.26
C ARG A 79 -21.08 12.98 -22.30
N VAL A 80 -21.72 11.91 -22.75
CA VAL A 80 -21.70 10.62 -22.05
C VAL A 80 -20.23 10.23 -22.05
N GLU A 81 -19.60 10.26 -20.90
CA GLU A 81 -18.27 9.69 -20.79
C GLU A 81 -18.39 8.23 -21.22
N GLU A 82 -17.70 7.92 -22.31
CA GLU A 82 -17.67 6.57 -22.85
C GLU A 82 -17.15 5.66 -21.76
N TYR A 83 -17.83 4.56 -21.52
CA TYR A 83 -17.42 3.55 -20.56
C TYR A 83 -16.04 3.01 -20.97
N GLN A 84 -15.04 3.27 -20.14
CA GLN A 84 -13.64 2.90 -20.38
C GLN A 84 -13.18 1.97 -19.26
N PRO A 85 -13.41 0.64 -19.41
CA PRO A 85 -13.14 -0.31 -18.34
C PRO A 85 -11.65 -0.62 -18.14
N PHE A 86 -10.81 -0.26 -19.09
CA PHE A 86 -9.39 -0.57 -19.04
C PHE A 86 -8.54 0.66 -18.75
N THR A 87 -7.66 0.56 -17.78
CA THR A 87 -6.76 1.65 -17.39
C THR A 87 -5.33 1.14 -17.32
N ILE A 88 -4.39 1.82 -17.97
CA ILE A 88 -2.96 1.61 -17.79
C ILE A 88 -2.40 2.83 -17.06
N SER A 89 -1.60 2.57 -16.06
CA SER A 89 -0.94 3.59 -15.27
C SER A 89 0.55 3.31 -15.12
N ALA A 90 1.36 4.37 -15.15
CA ALA A 90 2.76 4.34 -14.78
C ALA A 90 3.04 5.50 -13.85
N GLY A 91 3.78 5.27 -12.78
CA GLY A 91 4.06 6.29 -11.78
C GLY A 91 5.43 6.12 -11.14
N VAL A 92 6.00 7.23 -10.67
CA VAL A 92 7.27 7.24 -9.96
C VAL A 92 7.09 8.07 -8.69
N PRO A 93 6.73 7.47 -7.56
CA PRO A 93 6.88 8.10 -6.26
C PRO A 93 8.36 8.18 -5.88
N PHE A 94 8.73 9.29 -5.25
CA PHE A 94 10.04 9.51 -4.66
C PHE A 94 9.84 10.20 -3.32
N TYR A 95 10.46 9.68 -2.28
CA TYR A 95 10.23 10.18 -0.93
C TYR A 95 11.41 9.92 -0.01
N TRP A 96 11.51 10.77 0.99
CA TRP A 96 12.37 10.54 2.14
C TRP A 96 11.60 9.74 3.19
N THR A 97 12.23 8.71 3.75
CA THR A 97 11.72 7.94 4.88
C THR A 97 12.57 8.17 6.12
N SER A 98 11.95 8.33 7.27
CA SER A 98 12.66 8.54 8.54
C SER A 98 13.20 7.26 9.16
N ASN A 99 12.68 6.09 8.79
CA ASN A 99 12.99 4.81 9.43
C ASN A 99 12.94 3.67 8.41
N VAL A 100 14.04 3.45 7.70
CA VAL A 100 14.16 2.43 6.64
C VAL A 100 13.90 1.03 7.16
N ALA A 101 14.44 0.70 8.34
CA ALA A 101 14.38 -0.65 8.89
C ALA A 101 13.13 -0.90 9.75
N LEU A 102 12.26 0.10 9.92
CA LEU A 102 11.06 0.05 10.78
C LEU A 102 11.41 -0.46 12.19
N THR A 103 12.44 0.12 12.79
CA THR A 103 12.95 -0.23 14.12
C THR A 103 12.44 0.74 15.18
N ARG A 104 12.34 0.25 16.41
CA ARG A 104 11.95 1.05 17.59
C ARG A 104 13.00 2.09 18.00
N SER A 105 14.27 1.79 17.77
CA SER A 105 15.40 2.63 18.15
C SER A 105 16.53 2.52 17.15
N GLY A 106 17.36 3.55 17.05
CA GLY A 106 18.43 3.60 16.04
C GLY A 106 17.88 3.81 14.64
N GLU A 107 16.78 4.54 14.53
CA GLU A 107 16.12 4.87 13.26
C GLU A 107 17.10 5.48 12.26
N GLN A 108 17.05 4.99 11.03
CA GLN A 108 17.90 5.49 9.96
C GLN A 108 17.03 5.95 8.80
N SER A 109 17.29 7.15 8.35
CA SER A 109 16.55 7.75 7.24
C SER A 109 17.22 7.44 5.91
N ASP A 110 16.44 7.39 4.84
CA ASP A 110 16.93 7.27 3.47
C ASP A 110 16.00 7.96 2.47
N PHE A 111 16.48 8.07 1.24
CA PHE A 111 15.69 8.50 0.11
C PHE A 111 15.31 7.27 -0.74
N VAL A 112 14.04 7.18 -1.10
CA VAL A 112 13.48 6.04 -1.85
C VAL A 112 12.86 6.52 -3.15
N VAL A 113 13.14 5.80 -4.25
CA VAL A 113 12.46 5.96 -5.53
C VAL A 113 11.75 4.63 -5.85
N ALA A 114 10.44 4.68 -6.06
CA ALA A 114 9.64 3.46 -6.20
C ALA A 114 8.78 3.45 -7.48
N PRO A 115 9.40 3.33 -8.70
CA PRO A 115 8.66 3.28 -9.94
C PRO A 115 7.67 2.11 -9.97
N ALA A 116 6.47 2.37 -10.51
CA ALA A 116 5.40 1.40 -10.61
C ALA A 116 4.69 1.47 -11.96
N VAL A 117 4.21 0.33 -12.40
CA VAL A 117 3.27 0.20 -13.52
C VAL A 117 2.07 -0.63 -13.09
N ALA A 118 0.88 -0.30 -13.59
CA ALA A 118 -0.34 -1.04 -13.29
C ALA A 118 -1.25 -1.11 -14.51
N ALA A 119 -1.98 -2.22 -14.61
CA ALA A 119 -3.05 -2.43 -15.55
C ALA A 119 -4.32 -2.84 -14.80
N PHE A 120 -5.36 -2.04 -14.90
CA PHE A 120 -6.62 -2.22 -14.22
C PHE A 120 -7.74 -2.43 -15.23
N TYR A 121 -8.53 -3.48 -15.02
CA TYR A 121 -9.68 -3.79 -15.85
C TYR A 121 -10.93 -4.00 -14.98
N GLU A 122 -11.93 -3.15 -15.18
CA GLU A 122 -13.18 -3.16 -14.41
C GLU A 122 -14.38 -3.34 -15.34
N PRO A 123 -14.65 -4.58 -15.82
CA PRO A 123 -15.80 -4.87 -16.67
C PRO A 123 -17.11 -4.74 -15.89
N ARG A 124 -18.07 -4.03 -16.48
CA ARG A 124 -19.43 -3.94 -15.96
C ARG A 124 -20.20 -5.20 -16.29
N ILE A 125 -20.58 -5.97 -15.27
CA ILE A 125 -21.38 -7.19 -15.41
C ILE A 125 -22.87 -6.85 -15.38
N THR A 126 -23.28 -6.03 -14.41
CA THR A 126 -24.63 -5.48 -14.30
C THR A 126 -24.58 -3.99 -13.96
N ASN A 127 -25.71 -3.36 -13.70
CA ASN A 127 -25.74 -1.95 -13.29
C ASN A 127 -25.08 -1.70 -11.93
N THR A 128 -24.94 -2.73 -11.11
CA THR A 128 -24.42 -2.64 -9.73
C THR A 128 -23.29 -3.61 -9.45
N LEU A 129 -22.99 -4.54 -10.37
CA LEU A 129 -21.93 -5.52 -10.22
C LEU A 129 -20.86 -5.31 -11.29
N TYR A 130 -19.62 -5.24 -10.85
CA TYR A 130 -18.44 -5.09 -11.69
C TYR A 130 -17.45 -6.22 -11.39
N GLY A 131 -16.76 -6.71 -12.42
CA GLY A 131 -15.55 -7.49 -12.24
C GLY A 131 -14.38 -6.56 -11.91
N LEU A 132 -13.31 -7.10 -11.36
CA LEU A 132 -12.11 -6.35 -11.06
C LEU A 132 -10.89 -7.23 -11.33
N ILE A 133 -9.95 -6.71 -12.11
CA ILE A 133 -8.62 -7.28 -12.30
C ILE A 133 -7.62 -6.14 -12.19
N ASP A 134 -6.70 -6.22 -11.25
CA ASP A 134 -5.55 -5.30 -11.11
C ASP A 134 -4.26 -6.12 -11.19
N VAL A 135 -3.33 -5.66 -12.00
CA VAL A 135 -1.97 -6.21 -12.08
C VAL A 135 -0.99 -5.07 -11.89
N ARG A 136 -0.13 -5.18 -10.91
CA ARG A 136 0.81 -4.11 -10.53
C ARG A 136 2.21 -4.66 -10.31
N GLU A 137 3.20 -3.95 -10.80
CA GLU A 137 4.61 -4.14 -10.46
C GLU A 137 5.14 -2.83 -9.92
N GLN A 138 5.83 -2.88 -8.78
CA GLN A 138 6.49 -1.75 -8.16
C GLN A 138 7.88 -2.15 -7.69
N LEU A 139 8.87 -1.32 -7.97
CA LEU A 139 10.25 -1.52 -7.56
C LEU A 139 10.61 -0.48 -6.51
N PHE A 140 11.34 -0.87 -5.47
CA PHE A 140 11.78 0.02 -4.40
C PHE A 140 13.31 0.11 -4.42
N TYR A 141 13.83 1.31 -4.62
CA TYR A 141 15.26 1.61 -4.67
C TYR A 141 15.62 2.59 -3.57
N TYR A 142 16.55 2.19 -2.73
CA TYR A 142 17.08 2.99 -1.63
C TYR A 142 18.42 3.62 -2.04
N ASP A 143 18.67 4.86 -1.60
CA ASP A 143 19.88 5.59 -1.96
C ASP A 143 21.13 5.05 -1.24
N ARG A 144 21.04 4.84 0.09
CA ARG A 144 22.15 4.38 0.93
C ARG A 144 22.05 2.92 1.35
N PHE A 145 20.85 2.40 1.44
CA PHE A 145 20.58 1.04 1.93
C PHE A 145 20.09 0.13 0.80
N ASP A 146 20.91 0.01 -0.25
CA ASP A 146 20.63 -0.77 -1.45
C ASP A 146 20.38 -2.28 -1.18
N ASN A 147 20.79 -2.79 -0.02
CA ASN A 147 20.45 -4.12 0.44
C ASN A 147 18.97 -4.28 0.84
N PHE A 148 18.22 -3.19 0.96
CA PHE A 148 16.77 -3.19 1.14
C PHE A 148 16.00 -3.04 -0.18
N ASP A 149 16.68 -2.97 -1.32
CA ASP A 149 16.01 -2.88 -2.62
C ASP A 149 15.22 -4.16 -2.91
N PHE A 150 13.97 -3.99 -3.33
CA PHE A 150 13.10 -5.11 -3.66
C PHE A 150 12.08 -4.75 -4.74
N GLY A 151 11.46 -5.78 -5.33
CA GLY A 151 10.29 -5.65 -6.21
C GLY A 151 9.04 -6.22 -5.54
N SER A 152 7.88 -5.65 -5.86
CA SER A 152 6.55 -6.14 -5.46
C SER A 152 5.68 -6.31 -6.69
N PHE A 153 5.28 -7.55 -6.96
CA PHE A 153 4.32 -7.89 -8.00
C PHE A 153 3.01 -8.31 -7.34
N ASP A 154 1.92 -7.68 -7.76
CA ASP A 154 0.58 -7.90 -7.22
C ASP A 154 -0.39 -8.24 -8.34
N VAL A 155 -1.27 -9.22 -8.09
CA VAL A 155 -2.40 -9.56 -8.95
C VAL A 155 -3.65 -9.68 -8.09
N GLU A 156 -4.61 -8.81 -8.31
CA GLU A 156 -5.91 -8.84 -7.64
C GLU A 156 -7.00 -9.21 -8.65
N VAL A 157 -7.87 -10.15 -8.31
CA VAL A 157 -9.01 -10.55 -9.11
C VAL A 157 -10.25 -10.67 -8.23
N GLY A 158 -11.32 -9.97 -8.59
CA GLY A 158 -12.48 -9.96 -7.72
C GLY A 158 -13.75 -9.40 -8.32
N LEU A 159 -14.66 -9.08 -7.43
CA LEU A 159 -15.95 -8.50 -7.71
C LEU A 159 -16.19 -7.28 -6.82
N ARG A 160 -16.82 -6.28 -7.42
CA ARG A 160 -17.27 -5.07 -6.74
C ARG A 160 -18.79 -4.94 -6.90
N TYR A 161 -19.50 -4.79 -5.79
CA TYR A 161 -20.95 -4.66 -5.77
C TYR A 161 -21.36 -3.34 -5.14
N LEU A 162 -22.11 -2.54 -5.87
CA LEU A 162 -22.66 -1.26 -5.42
C LEU A 162 -24.07 -1.47 -4.88
N VAL A 163 -24.34 -0.98 -3.67
CA VAL A 163 -25.65 -0.99 -2.99
C VAL A 163 -26.20 0.44 -2.92
N PRO A 164 -26.92 0.92 -3.95
CA PRO A 164 -27.39 2.31 -3.99
C PRO A 164 -28.30 2.70 -2.84
N GLN A 165 -29.09 1.77 -2.32
CA GLN A 165 -30.06 1.99 -1.23
C GLN A 165 -29.36 2.33 0.10
N TRP A 166 -28.10 1.95 0.27
CA TRP A 166 -27.29 2.17 1.49
C TRP A 166 -26.22 3.23 1.25
N HIS A 167 -26.62 4.43 0.83
CA HIS A 167 -25.72 5.56 0.52
C HIS A 167 -24.63 5.21 -0.48
N ASN A 168 -24.90 4.32 -1.44
CA ASN A 168 -23.93 3.77 -2.37
C ASN A 168 -22.79 3.00 -1.66
N LEU A 169 -23.16 2.19 -0.64
CA LEU A 169 -22.23 1.23 -0.04
C LEU A 169 -21.58 0.41 -1.15
N LEU A 170 -20.28 0.37 -1.14
CA LEU A 170 -19.45 -0.44 -2.03
C LEU A 170 -18.95 -1.65 -1.25
N LEU A 171 -19.23 -2.84 -1.77
CA LEU A 171 -18.70 -4.10 -1.24
C LEU A 171 -17.74 -4.66 -2.25
N ARG A 172 -16.61 -5.18 -1.78
CA ARG A 172 -15.56 -5.74 -2.61
C ARG A 172 -15.09 -7.07 -2.02
N ILE A 173 -14.88 -8.05 -2.88
CA ILE A 173 -14.25 -9.31 -2.53
C ILE A 173 -13.24 -9.63 -3.63
N GLU A 174 -12.01 -9.90 -3.22
CA GLU A 174 -10.88 -10.11 -4.13
C GLU A 174 -10.01 -11.25 -3.63
N TYR A 175 -9.43 -11.97 -4.57
CA TYR A 175 -8.26 -12.78 -4.36
C TYR A 175 -7.05 -11.93 -4.72
N ASP A 176 -6.07 -11.89 -3.82
CA ASP A 176 -4.80 -11.19 -3.97
C ASP A 176 -3.65 -12.19 -4.00
N TYR A 177 -2.81 -12.08 -5.00
CA TYR A 177 -1.51 -12.72 -5.07
C TYR A 177 -0.43 -11.66 -5.02
N ASN A 178 0.38 -11.68 -3.97
CA ASN A 178 1.55 -10.82 -3.83
C ASN A 178 2.84 -11.63 -3.89
N ARG A 179 3.84 -11.10 -4.59
CA ARG A 179 5.18 -11.67 -4.70
C ARG A 179 6.23 -10.59 -4.49
N LEU A 180 7.08 -10.77 -3.46
CA LEU A 180 8.25 -9.92 -3.24
C LEU A 180 9.50 -10.58 -3.79
N THR A 181 10.33 -9.81 -4.50
CA THR A 181 11.52 -10.29 -5.20
C THR A 181 12.76 -9.48 -4.84
N GLU A 182 13.90 -10.14 -4.86
CA GLU A 182 15.19 -9.47 -4.76
C GLU A 182 15.48 -8.64 -6.02
N LYS A 183 16.08 -7.46 -5.84
CA LYS A 183 16.41 -6.52 -6.92
C LYS A 183 17.18 -7.16 -8.10
N ASN A 184 18.21 -7.94 -7.81
CA ASN A 184 19.17 -8.34 -8.83
C ASN A 184 18.88 -9.73 -9.44
N SER A 185 18.15 -10.58 -8.76
CA SER A 185 17.89 -11.95 -9.19
C SER A 185 16.45 -12.18 -9.62
N PHE A 186 15.53 -11.27 -9.29
CA PHE A 186 14.09 -11.48 -9.37
C PHE A 186 13.64 -12.77 -8.67
N ALA A 187 14.50 -13.33 -7.80
CA ALA A 187 14.14 -14.47 -6.98
C ALA A 187 13.10 -14.03 -5.95
N ALA A 188 12.03 -14.80 -5.85
CA ALA A 188 11.02 -14.54 -4.84
C ALA A 188 11.57 -14.91 -3.47
N PHE A 189 11.55 -13.96 -2.52
CA PHE A 189 11.83 -14.24 -1.11
C PHE A 189 10.56 -14.35 -0.28
N PHE A 190 9.42 -13.84 -0.81
CA PHE A 190 8.11 -13.98 -0.19
C PHE A 190 7.03 -14.06 -1.27
N GLN A 191 6.04 -14.91 -1.04
CA GLN A 191 4.83 -15.00 -1.85
C GLN A 191 3.64 -15.18 -0.90
N ASN A 192 2.54 -14.53 -1.19
CA ASN A 192 1.33 -14.59 -0.39
C ASN A 192 0.11 -14.74 -1.27
N HIS A 193 -0.83 -15.56 -0.85
CA HIS A 193 -2.16 -15.73 -1.41
C HIS A 193 -3.17 -15.31 -0.35
N ALA A 194 -3.95 -14.30 -0.62
CA ALA A 194 -4.88 -13.74 0.34
C ALA A 194 -6.27 -13.52 -0.27
N PHE A 195 -7.26 -13.34 0.60
CA PHE A 195 -8.58 -12.86 0.25
C PHE A 195 -8.82 -11.52 0.93
N ILE A 196 -9.23 -10.54 0.14
CA ILE A 196 -9.59 -9.21 0.61
C ILE A 196 -11.11 -9.08 0.58
N ILE A 197 -11.68 -8.65 1.69
CA ILE A 197 -13.10 -8.30 1.83
C ILE A 197 -13.13 -6.87 2.31
N ASP A 198 -13.78 -5.99 1.55
CA ASP A 198 -13.83 -4.56 1.85
C ASP A 198 -15.27 -4.05 1.76
N ALA A 199 -15.60 -3.09 2.62
CA ALA A 199 -16.87 -2.38 2.62
C ALA A 199 -16.62 -0.90 2.87
N GLU A 200 -17.08 -0.03 1.97
CA GLU A 200 -16.96 1.41 2.12
C GLU A 200 -18.25 2.18 1.84
N ILE A 201 -18.49 3.24 2.61
CA ILE A 201 -19.63 4.14 2.43
C ILE A 201 -19.14 5.55 2.21
N PRO A 202 -19.39 6.15 1.02
CA PRO A 202 -19.05 7.53 0.75
C PRO A 202 -20.19 8.48 1.19
N PHE A 203 -19.85 9.49 1.99
CA PHE A 203 -20.74 10.60 2.36
C PHE A 203 -20.31 11.86 1.62
N ARG A 204 -21.17 12.39 0.77
CA ARG A 204 -20.87 13.58 -0.02
C ARG A 204 -21.37 14.85 0.66
N PHE A 205 -20.48 15.83 0.76
CA PHE A 205 -20.78 17.17 1.26
C PHE A 205 -20.70 18.17 0.11
N GLY A 206 -21.86 18.53 -0.44
CA GLY A 206 -21.93 19.36 -1.64
C GLY A 206 -21.38 18.65 -2.88
N ARG A 207 -20.69 19.41 -3.76
CA ARG A 207 -20.17 18.90 -5.04
C ARG A 207 -18.67 18.58 -5.03
N ALA A 208 -17.97 18.99 -3.99
CA ALA A 208 -16.51 19.03 -3.98
C ALA A 208 -15.86 18.22 -2.87
N GLN A 209 -16.63 17.70 -1.92
CA GLN A 209 -16.09 17.03 -0.74
C GLN A 209 -16.75 15.68 -0.52
N THR A 210 -15.96 14.69 -0.18
CA THR A 210 -16.42 13.35 0.17
C THR A 210 -15.70 12.88 1.43
N LEU A 211 -16.46 12.34 2.36
CA LEU A 211 -15.95 11.59 3.50
C LEU A 211 -16.29 10.12 3.24
N THR A 212 -15.31 9.24 3.34
CA THR A 212 -15.48 7.79 3.15
C THR A 212 -15.19 7.10 4.47
N LEU A 213 -16.09 6.27 4.93
CA LEU A 213 -15.87 5.35 6.04
C LEU A 213 -15.79 3.95 5.47
N GLY A 214 -14.76 3.20 5.82
CA GLY A 214 -14.60 1.84 5.33
C GLY A 214 -13.95 0.91 6.35
N ALA A 215 -14.07 -0.38 6.06
CA ALA A 215 -13.39 -1.45 6.79
C ALA A 215 -13.02 -2.54 5.80
N ASP A 216 -11.84 -3.11 5.99
CA ASP A 216 -11.36 -4.23 5.20
C ASP A 216 -10.75 -5.34 6.06
N ALA A 217 -10.72 -6.54 5.50
CA ALA A 217 -10.03 -7.68 6.03
C ALA A 217 -9.21 -8.32 4.90
N ASN A 218 -7.89 -8.35 5.06
CA ASN A 218 -6.96 -9.08 4.19
C ASN A 218 -6.54 -10.36 4.92
N ILE A 219 -7.03 -11.51 4.48
CA ILE A 219 -6.85 -12.80 5.13
C ILE A 219 -5.89 -13.64 4.30
N SER A 220 -4.67 -13.85 4.80
CA SER A 220 -3.70 -14.71 4.14
C SER A 220 -4.14 -16.18 4.22
N ALA A 221 -4.29 -16.81 3.06
CA ALA A 221 -4.64 -18.23 2.95
C ALA A 221 -3.39 -19.12 2.91
N ALA A 222 -2.33 -18.66 2.25
CA ALA A 222 -1.05 -19.37 2.16
C ALA A 222 0.08 -18.37 1.88
N ALA A 223 1.21 -18.58 2.54
CA ALA A 223 2.43 -17.84 2.24
C ALA A 223 3.63 -18.79 2.10
N THR A 224 4.61 -18.36 1.30
CA THR A 224 5.89 -19.04 1.15
C THR A 224 7.01 -18.04 1.34
N GLU A 225 7.93 -18.35 2.26
CA GLU A 225 9.15 -17.57 2.52
C GLU A 225 10.36 -18.43 2.16
N SER A 226 11.26 -17.92 1.33
CA SER A 226 12.36 -18.73 0.79
C SER A 226 13.68 -18.67 1.58
N HIS A 227 13.74 -17.91 2.67
CA HIS A 227 14.95 -17.72 3.47
C HIS A 227 14.74 -18.06 4.94
N GLN A 228 14.11 -19.19 5.24
CA GLN A 228 14.07 -19.69 6.61
C GLN A 228 15.39 -20.42 6.93
N ALA A 229 16.17 -19.89 7.84
CA ALA A 229 17.27 -20.66 8.43
C ALA A 229 16.68 -21.85 9.21
N PRO A 230 17.21 -23.07 9.01
CA PRO A 230 16.60 -24.31 9.50
C PRO A 230 16.73 -24.46 11.01
N ASN A 231 16.52 -23.63 11.89
CA ASN A 231 16.52 -23.80 13.37
C ASN A 231 16.24 -22.49 14.14
N ILE A 232 15.76 -21.45 13.48
CA ILE A 232 15.26 -20.26 14.17
C ILE A 232 13.75 -20.31 14.01
N ASN A 233 12.99 -20.11 15.09
CA ASN A 233 11.58 -19.80 15.01
C ASN A 233 11.48 -18.48 14.24
N ALA A 234 11.57 -18.58 12.91
CA ALA A 234 11.43 -17.44 12.03
C ALA A 234 10.03 -16.91 12.25
N ILE A 235 9.94 -15.65 12.61
CA ILE A 235 8.66 -14.94 12.69
C ILE A 235 8.19 -14.87 11.24
N SER A 236 7.19 -15.68 10.90
CA SER A 236 6.58 -15.68 9.58
C SER A 236 6.05 -14.30 9.27
N ALA A 237 6.26 -13.84 8.05
CA ALA A 237 5.63 -12.62 7.55
C ALA A 237 4.15 -12.86 7.18
N GLN A 238 3.69 -14.12 7.21
CA GLN A 238 2.30 -14.47 6.97
C GLN A 238 1.40 -13.95 8.08
N ARG A 239 0.38 -13.17 7.71
CA ARG A 239 -0.54 -12.56 8.66
C ARG A 239 -1.89 -12.28 8.02
N SER A 240 -2.89 -11.99 8.87
CA SER A 240 -4.14 -11.36 8.45
C SER A 240 -4.20 -9.96 9.00
N ASP A 241 -4.64 -9.01 8.17
CA ASP A 241 -4.76 -7.60 8.49
C ASP A 241 -6.24 -7.22 8.50
N TYR A 242 -6.70 -6.56 9.58
CA TYR A 242 -8.06 -6.05 9.74
C TYR A 242 -7.98 -4.56 9.91
N ALA A 243 -8.59 -3.80 9.03
CA ALA A 243 -8.51 -2.35 9.07
C ALA A 243 -9.87 -1.68 9.13
N VAL A 244 -9.90 -0.51 9.76
CA VAL A 244 -10.94 0.49 9.62
C VAL A 244 -10.30 1.79 9.19
N TYR A 245 -10.95 2.51 8.26
CA TYR A 245 -10.38 3.74 7.74
C TYR A 245 -11.42 4.84 7.56
N LEU A 246 -10.94 6.07 7.67
CA LEU A 246 -11.69 7.29 7.39
C LEU A 246 -10.93 8.09 6.33
N GLY A 247 -11.54 8.23 5.17
CA GLY A 247 -11.02 8.98 4.05
C GLY A 247 -11.73 10.33 3.90
N TYR A 248 -10.99 11.39 3.61
CA TYR A 248 -11.53 12.68 3.22
C TYR A 248 -10.92 13.11 1.90
N SER A 249 -11.73 13.51 0.95
CA SER A 249 -11.30 14.08 -0.31
C SER A 249 -11.99 15.42 -0.59
N ALA A 250 -11.23 16.39 -1.10
CA ALA A 250 -11.76 17.70 -1.50
C ALA A 250 -11.18 18.14 -2.84
N ILE A 251 -12.08 18.49 -3.77
CA ILE A 251 -11.76 19.09 -5.06
C ILE A 251 -11.73 20.59 -4.87
N LEU A 252 -10.54 21.20 -4.84
CA LEU A 252 -10.35 22.63 -4.61
C LEU A 252 -10.48 23.42 -5.91
N THR A 253 -10.00 22.86 -7.02
CA THR A 253 -10.17 23.39 -8.37
C THR A 253 -10.37 22.25 -9.37
N ARG A 254 -10.60 22.56 -10.66
CA ARG A 254 -10.70 21.53 -11.71
C ARG A 254 -9.44 20.68 -11.86
N SER A 255 -8.29 21.22 -11.47
CA SER A 255 -6.99 20.54 -11.59
C SER A 255 -6.35 20.18 -10.26
N PHE A 256 -6.86 20.67 -9.13
CA PHE A 256 -6.23 20.47 -7.83
C PHE A 256 -7.20 19.86 -6.83
N PHE A 257 -6.81 18.74 -6.24
CA PHE A 257 -7.59 18.04 -5.23
C PHE A 257 -6.66 17.46 -4.14
N ILE A 258 -7.20 17.31 -2.95
CA ILE A 258 -6.50 16.78 -1.77
C ILE A 258 -7.22 15.55 -1.23
N ASN A 259 -6.45 14.64 -0.65
CA ASN A 259 -6.98 13.48 0.06
C ASN A 259 -6.22 13.30 1.37
N ALA A 260 -6.95 12.85 2.38
CA ALA A 260 -6.42 12.44 3.66
C ALA A 260 -7.09 11.12 4.04
N VAL A 261 -6.33 10.12 4.44
CA VAL A 261 -6.86 8.82 4.90
C VAL A 261 -6.18 8.47 6.20
N GLY A 262 -6.97 8.29 7.25
CA GLY A 262 -6.54 7.73 8.52
C GLY A 262 -7.00 6.28 8.62
N THR A 263 -6.10 5.36 8.90
CA THR A 263 -6.35 3.92 8.98
C THR A 263 -5.84 3.39 10.31
N LEU A 264 -6.65 2.57 10.97
CA LEU A 264 -6.27 1.75 12.11
C LEU A 264 -6.25 0.30 11.63
N VAL A 265 -5.11 -0.38 11.78
CA VAL A 265 -4.91 -1.76 11.32
C VAL A 265 -4.54 -2.63 12.51
N VAL A 266 -5.20 -3.77 12.65
CA VAL A 266 -4.80 -4.87 13.55
C VAL A 266 -4.21 -5.98 12.69
N ARG A 267 -2.96 -6.34 12.93
CA ARG A 267 -2.25 -7.42 12.21
C ARG A 267 -2.06 -8.60 13.11
N GLN A 268 -2.56 -9.75 12.67
CA GLN A 268 -2.42 -11.02 13.38
C GLN A 268 -1.48 -11.93 12.60
N TYR A 269 -0.30 -12.16 13.15
CA TYR A 269 0.69 -13.06 12.57
C TYR A 269 0.37 -14.51 12.93
N TYR A 270 0.51 -15.41 11.97
CA TYR A 270 0.18 -16.82 12.15
C TYR A 270 1.22 -17.59 12.95
N GLU A 271 2.45 -17.09 12.98
CA GLU A 271 3.54 -17.66 13.76
C GLU A 271 4.07 -16.68 14.81
N GLY A 272 4.71 -17.19 15.85
CA GLY A 272 5.35 -16.38 16.89
C GLY A 272 4.40 -15.70 17.88
N GLY A 273 3.07 -15.83 17.73
CA GLY A 273 2.09 -15.22 18.64
C GLY A 273 2.18 -13.69 18.67
N ARG A 274 2.52 -13.07 17.53
CA ARG A 274 2.66 -11.64 17.37
C ARG A 274 1.35 -11.02 16.90
N ASP A 275 0.93 -9.95 17.58
CA ASP A 275 -0.15 -9.07 17.18
C ASP A 275 0.34 -7.64 17.20
N ASP A 276 0.07 -6.90 16.13
CA ASP A 276 0.43 -5.48 16.00
C ASP A 276 -0.83 -4.63 15.82
N ILE A 277 -0.81 -3.42 16.37
CA ILE A 277 -1.79 -2.37 16.08
C ILE A 277 -1.04 -1.20 15.47
N SER A 278 -1.48 -0.77 14.29
CA SER A 278 -0.85 0.33 13.56
C SER A 278 -1.85 1.44 13.24
N GLU A 279 -1.42 2.67 13.44
CA GLU A 279 -2.10 3.88 13.02
C GLU A 279 -1.35 4.46 11.81
N ILE A 280 -2.05 4.69 10.72
CA ILE A 280 -1.47 5.20 9.47
C ILE A 280 -2.26 6.42 9.04
N LEU A 281 -1.58 7.53 8.77
CA LEU A 281 -2.16 8.74 8.17
C LEU A 281 -1.47 9.01 6.84
N ALA A 282 -2.22 8.90 5.76
CA ALA A 282 -1.77 9.24 4.41
C ALA A 282 -2.39 10.57 3.95
N LEU A 283 -1.57 11.48 3.46
CA LEU A 283 -1.95 12.78 2.94
C LEU A 283 -1.45 12.92 1.51
N THR A 284 -2.31 13.36 0.59
CA THR A 284 -1.92 13.64 -0.79
C THR A 284 -2.53 14.96 -1.27
N ALA A 285 -1.72 15.73 -2.01
CA ALA A 285 -2.16 16.89 -2.75
C ALA A 285 -1.82 16.68 -4.22
N ASN A 286 -2.83 16.64 -5.07
CA ASN A 286 -2.73 16.21 -6.45
C ASN A 286 -3.01 17.36 -7.40
N TYR A 287 -2.12 17.59 -8.37
CA TYR A 287 -2.29 18.55 -9.45
C TYR A 287 -2.36 17.84 -10.79
N ARG A 288 -3.52 17.86 -11.42
CA ARG A 288 -3.74 17.31 -12.76
C ARG A 288 -3.23 18.31 -13.80
N VAL A 289 -2.07 18.01 -14.40
CA VAL A 289 -1.45 18.83 -15.44
C VAL A 289 -2.29 18.76 -16.73
N ASN A 290 -2.74 17.57 -17.09
CA ASN A 290 -3.65 17.31 -18.20
C ASN A 290 -4.45 16.02 -17.95
N LYS A 291 -5.19 15.52 -18.94
CA LYS A 291 -6.02 14.31 -18.80
C LYS A 291 -5.23 13.02 -18.52
N TYR A 292 -3.91 13.02 -18.74
CA TYR A 292 -3.05 11.85 -18.58
C TYR A 292 -2.06 12.01 -17.42
N LEU A 293 -1.58 13.23 -17.16
CA LEU A 293 -0.47 13.50 -16.25
C LEU A 293 -0.95 14.15 -14.96
N THR A 294 -0.59 13.55 -13.85
CA THR A 294 -0.80 14.08 -12.49
C THR A 294 0.54 14.17 -11.75
N VAL A 295 0.74 15.27 -11.03
CA VAL A 295 1.85 15.47 -10.09
C VAL A 295 1.28 15.56 -8.70
N SER A 296 1.87 14.86 -7.74
CA SER A 296 1.36 14.78 -6.37
C SER A 296 2.46 15.11 -5.36
N ALA A 297 2.09 15.83 -4.31
CA ALA A 297 2.82 15.84 -3.06
C ALA A 297 2.21 14.78 -2.13
N VAL A 298 3.04 13.98 -1.49
CA VAL A 298 2.61 12.82 -0.71
C VAL A 298 3.30 12.77 0.64
N SER A 299 2.58 12.36 1.67
CA SER A 299 3.13 12.10 2.99
C SER A 299 2.40 10.95 3.65
N THR A 300 3.13 10.08 4.32
CA THR A 300 2.56 9.01 5.14
C THR A 300 3.23 9.04 6.51
N LEU A 301 2.44 9.01 7.55
CA LEU A 301 2.89 8.87 8.93
C LEU A 301 2.33 7.56 9.45
N ALA A 302 3.17 6.71 10.02
CA ALA A 302 2.73 5.46 10.63
C ALA A 302 3.39 5.24 11.98
N ALA A 303 2.60 4.70 12.92
CA ALA A 303 3.06 4.21 14.20
C ALA A 303 2.51 2.80 14.41
N SER A 304 3.34 1.87 14.83
CA SER A 304 2.97 0.50 15.12
C SER A 304 3.39 0.11 16.52
N GLN A 305 2.48 -0.52 17.24
CA GLN A 305 2.69 -1.10 18.55
C GLN A 305 2.43 -2.59 18.49
N SER A 306 3.34 -3.37 19.03
CA SER A 306 3.28 -4.83 19.03
C SER A 306 3.17 -5.35 20.46
N ASN A 307 2.52 -6.51 20.64
CA ASN A 307 2.64 -7.26 21.89
C ASN A 307 4.08 -7.73 22.16
N GLN A 308 4.96 -7.69 21.14
CA GLN A 308 6.39 -7.90 21.23
C GLN A 308 7.11 -6.59 20.88
N SER A 309 7.49 -5.82 21.88
CA SER A 309 7.95 -4.43 21.76
C SER A 309 9.18 -4.21 20.86
N VAL A 310 9.90 -5.24 20.46
CA VAL A 310 10.99 -5.17 19.48
C VAL A 310 10.49 -4.77 18.08
N PHE A 311 9.21 -5.00 17.80
CA PHE A 311 8.55 -4.67 16.52
C PHE A 311 7.78 -3.34 16.58
N ASP A 312 7.86 -2.59 17.69
CA ASP A 312 7.33 -1.24 17.72
C ASP A 312 8.15 -0.36 16.78
N TYR A 313 7.48 0.52 16.04
CA TYR A 313 8.18 1.50 15.20
C TYR A 313 7.31 2.74 14.95
N GLN A 314 7.99 3.79 14.52
CA GLN A 314 7.36 4.96 13.92
C GLN A 314 8.09 5.29 12.62
N VAL A 315 7.36 5.79 11.63
CA VAL A 315 7.94 6.21 10.36
C VAL A 315 7.17 7.38 9.76
N ALA A 316 7.91 8.29 9.17
CA ALA A 316 7.38 9.38 8.35
C ALA A 316 7.97 9.29 6.95
N ASN A 317 7.12 9.25 5.94
CA ASN A 317 7.49 9.30 4.54
C ASN A 317 6.97 10.61 3.95
N VAL A 318 7.82 11.40 3.31
CA VAL A 318 7.46 12.69 2.72
C VAL A 318 8.11 12.84 1.35
N GLY A 319 7.32 13.19 0.34
CA GLY A 319 7.87 13.31 -1.02
C GLY A 319 6.86 13.74 -2.06
N GLY A 320 7.06 13.25 -3.26
CA GLY A 320 6.21 13.52 -4.41
C GLY A 320 6.04 12.29 -5.30
N ALA A 321 5.13 12.41 -6.25
CA ALA A 321 4.93 11.41 -7.29
C ALA A 321 4.58 12.08 -8.62
N VAL A 322 4.99 11.46 -9.71
CA VAL A 322 4.55 11.81 -11.07
C VAL A 322 3.89 10.57 -11.65
N ALA A 323 2.65 10.70 -12.10
CA ALA A 323 1.88 9.58 -12.64
C ALA A 323 1.28 9.91 -14.02
N LEU A 324 1.35 8.91 -14.90
CA LEU A 324 0.67 8.88 -16.18
C LEU A 324 -0.45 7.85 -16.10
N GLN A 325 -1.64 8.20 -16.58
CA GLN A 325 -2.79 7.30 -16.62
C GLN A 325 -3.52 7.45 -17.95
N VAL A 326 -3.82 6.34 -18.60
CA VAL A 326 -4.61 6.28 -19.84
C VAL A 326 -5.77 5.31 -19.64
N LYS A 327 -6.98 5.75 -20.00
CA LYS A 327 -8.21 4.94 -19.97
C LYS A 327 -8.67 4.63 -21.39
N PHE A 328 -9.19 3.42 -21.59
CA PHE A 328 -9.69 2.92 -22.87
C PHE A 328 -11.10 2.35 -22.75
#